data_86b285cd666254fcce6a52ad7ea09036
#
_entry.id   86b285cd666254fcce6a52ad7ea09036
#
_cell.length_a   1.000
_cell.length_b   1.000
_cell.length_c   1.000
_cell.angle_alpha   90.00
_cell.angle_beta   90.00
_cell.angle_gamma   90.00
#
_symmetry.space_group_name_H-M   'P 1'
#
loop_
_entity.id
_entity.type
_entity.pdbx_description
1 polymer ?
#
loop_
_entity_poly.entity_id
_entity_poly.type
_entity_poly.pdbx_seq_one_letter_code
_entity_poly.pdbx_strand_id
1 'polypeptide(L)'
;KQTFPIALNVMLTQIPYGGIISFAALYGREIGVLNSSMFFVILSAGILFSRVISGRIFDRVGPRNVMAAGILMVVIGLVSLGLFANSFGFHSTALILGVGFGIISPTFQAMANNKIEPAKRGAVNSTYLTFFDTGVGIGMLIFGVLFELVGYAETFYLSSVIQIVALIVFLIYTMPKYNARIAE
;
A
#
# COMPACT_ATOMS: atom_id res chain seq x y z
N LYS A 1 11.41 11.39 16.19
CA LYS A 1 10.11 11.27 16.87
C LYS A 1 8.95 11.85 16.02
N GLN A 2 9.14 12.97 15.33
CA GLN A 2 8.08 13.66 14.55
C GLN A 2 7.58 12.87 13.32
N THR A 3 8.41 12.04 12.71
CA THR A 3 8.07 11.23 11.53
C THR A 3 7.59 9.81 11.87
N PHE A 4 7.68 9.41 13.14
CA PHE A 4 7.32 8.06 13.58
C PHE A 4 5.88 7.65 13.25
N PRO A 5 4.85 8.50 13.43
CA PRO A 5 3.47 8.14 13.06
C PRO A 5 3.31 7.81 11.58
N ILE A 6 4.03 8.54 10.72
CA ILE A 6 4.03 8.30 9.27
C ILE A 6 4.75 6.96 8.97
N ALA A 7 5.92 6.74 9.55
CA ALA A 7 6.69 5.52 9.35
C ALA A 7 5.91 4.26 9.80
N LEU A 8 5.26 4.31 10.98
CA LEU A 8 4.41 3.22 11.45
C LEU A 8 3.27 2.91 10.47
N ASN A 9 2.64 3.95 9.95
CA ASN A 9 1.54 3.77 9.01
C ASN A 9 2.02 3.22 7.66
N VAL A 10 3.19 3.66 7.19
CA VAL A 10 3.87 3.06 6.03
C VAL A 10 4.06 1.57 6.23
N MET A 11 4.60 1.14 7.37
CA MET A 11 4.80 -0.27 7.66
C MET A 11 3.49 -1.06 7.54
N LEU A 12 2.41 -0.58 8.15
CA LEU A 12 1.10 -1.24 8.09
C LEU A 12 0.58 -1.36 6.65
N THR A 13 0.68 -0.29 5.86
CA THR A 13 0.20 -0.30 4.47
C THR A 13 1.04 -1.17 3.54
N GLN A 14 2.30 -1.46 3.89
CA GLN A 14 3.20 -2.28 3.08
C GLN A 14 3.10 -3.78 3.39
N ILE A 15 2.46 -4.19 4.49
CA ILE A 15 2.24 -5.61 4.79
C ILE A 15 1.49 -6.32 3.65
N PRO A 16 0.32 -5.87 3.17
CA PRO A 16 -0.36 -6.49 2.03
C PRO A 16 0.47 -6.45 0.74
N TYR A 17 1.24 -5.39 0.51
CA TYR A 17 2.12 -5.29 -0.65
C TYR A 17 3.16 -6.41 -0.70
N GLY A 18 3.81 -6.70 0.44
CA GLY A 18 4.77 -7.81 0.56
C GLY A 18 4.17 -9.17 0.21
N GLY A 19 2.95 -9.43 0.67
CA GLY A 19 2.21 -10.64 0.32
C GLY A 19 1.88 -10.73 -1.17
N ILE A 20 1.39 -9.64 -1.76
CA ILE A 20 1.05 -9.58 -3.19
C ILE A 20 2.26 -9.85 -4.08
N ILE A 21 3.39 -9.16 -3.85
CA ILE A 21 4.57 -9.33 -4.71
C ILE A 21 5.18 -10.73 -4.62
N SER A 22 4.99 -11.43 -3.51
CA SER A 22 5.51 -12.79 -3.31
C SER A 22 4.57 -13.87 -3.83
N PHE A 23 3.26 -13.70 -3.71
CA PHE A 23 2.32 -14.79 -3.87
C PHE A 23 1.24 -14.59 -4.95
N ALA A 24 1.08 -13.39 -5.53
CA ALA A 24 0.04 -13.16 -6.54
C ALA A 24 0.19 -14.08 -7.76
N ALA A 25 1.41 -14.34 -8.24
CA ALA A 25 1.61 -15.25 -9.36
C ALA A 25 1.28 -16.72 -9.03
N LEU A 26 1.52 -17.15 -7.80
CA LEU A 26 1.14 -18.49 -7.33
C LEU A 26 -0.38 -18.62 -7.27
N TYR A 27 -1.06 -17.64 -6.68
CA TYR A 27 -2.51 -17.57 -6.68
C TYR A 27 -3.10 -17.57 -8.10
N GLY A 28 -2.54 -16.76 -9.01
CA GLY A 28 -2.98 -16.73 -10.39
C GLY A 28 -2.89 -18.11 -11.08
N ARG A 29 -1.85 -18.90 -10.80
CA ARG A 29 -1.73 -20.27 -11.30
C ARG A 29 -2.77 -21.18 -10.69
N GLU A 30 -3.05 -21.07 -9.40
CA GLU A 30 -4.04 -21.90 -8.71
C GLU A 30 -5.45 -21.71 -9.29
N ILE A 31 -5.83 -20.46 -9.61
CA ILE A 31 -7.11 -20.16 -10.26
C ILE A 31 -7.09 -20.36 -11.79
N GLY A 32 -6.06 -21.00 -12.34
CA GLY A 32 -5.98 -21.36 -13.75
C GLY A 32 -5.63 -20.24 -14.72
N VAL A 33 -5.05 -19.13 -14.25
CA VAL A 33 -4.62 -18.02 -15.12
C VAL A 33 -3.30 -18.39 -15.82
N LEU A 34 -3.34 -18.54 -17.16
CA LEU A 34 -2.19 -18.98 -17.97
C LEU A 34 -0.98 -18.05 -17.84
N ASN A 35 -1.21 -16.74 -17.84
CA ASN A 35 -0.15 -15.70 -17.78
C ASN A 35 -0.20 -14.94 -16.45
N SER A 36 -0.11 -15.64 -15.31
CA SER A 36 -0.20 -15.02 -13.98
C SER A 36 0.86 -13.94 -13.74
N SER A 37 2.02 -14.02 -14.38
CA SER A 37 3.09 -13.00 -14.28
C SER A 37 2.70 -11.65 -14.89
N MET A 38 1.71 -11.61 -15.80
CA MET A 38 1.18 -10.38 -16.39
C MET A 38 0.56 -9.46 -15.32
N PHE A 39 0.13 -10.03 -14.19
CA PHE A 39 -0.30 -9.28 -13.01
C PHE A 39 0.70 -8.20 -12.61
N PHE A 40 1.99 -8.53 -12.54
CA PHE A 40 3.03 -7.59 -12.12
C PHE A 40 3.28 -6.49 -13.17
N VAL A 41 3.11 -6.78 -14.45
CA VAL A 41 3.21 -5.77 -15.51
C VAL A 41 2.07 -4.75 -15.35
N ILE A 42 0.84 -5.23 -15.15
CA ILE A 42 -0.34 -4.38 -14.97
C ILE A 42 -0.25 -3.60 -13.64
N LEU A 43 0.16 -4.25 -12.55
CA LEU A 43 0.41 -3.62 -11.26
C LEU A 43 1.41 -2.47 -11.40
N SER A 44 2.54 -2.73 -12.06
CA SER A 44 3.60 -1.73 -12.27
C SER A 44 3.13 -0.58 -13.15
N ALA A 45 2.35 -0.85 -14.19
CA ALA A 45 1.73 0.17 -15.02
C ALA A 45 0.78 1.07 -14.20
N GLY A 46 -0.04 0.48 -13.33
CA GLY A 46 -0.89 1.21 -12.40
C GLY A 46 -0.11 2.10 -11.42
N ILE A 47 0.99 1.58 -10.86
CA ILE A 47 1.89 2.33 -9.99
C ILE A 47 2.50 3.52 -10.75
N LEU A 48 3.01 3.29 -11.96
CA LEU A 48 3.64 4.33 -12.77
C LEU A 48 2.65 5.42 -13.14
N PHE A 49 1.47 5.05 -13.62
CA PHE A 49 0.41 5.98 -14.00
C PHE A 49 -0.03 6.86 -12.82
N SER A 50 -0.29 6.24 -11.68
CA SER A 50 -0.74 6.98 -10.50
C SER A 50 0.33 7.92 -9.93
N ARG A 51 1.63 7.57 -10.01
CA ARG A 51 2.72 8.44 -9.56
C ARG A 51 2.80 9.74 -10.35
N VAL A 52 2.53 9.70 -11.65
CA VAL A 52 2.53 10.91 -12.51
C VAL A 52 1.41 11.88 -12.11
N ILE A 53 0.28 11.34 -11.65
CA ILE A 53 -0.92 12.13 -11.35
C ILE A 53 -0.99 12.51 -9.86
N SER A 54 -0.49 11.65 -8.97
CA SER A 54 -0.64 11.79 -7.52
C SER A 54 -0.10 13.10 -6.95
N GLY A 55 1.01 13.64 -7.48
CA GLY A 55 1.55 14.91 -7.05
C GLY A 55 0.59 16.08 -7.26
N ARG A 56 -0.02 16.16 -8.45
CA ARG A 56 -1.01 17.21 -8.76
C ARG A 56 -2.29 17.09 -7.93
N ILE A 57 -2.71 15.86 -7.66
CA ILE A 57 -3.89 15.62 -6.82
C ILE A 57 -3.56 15.96 -5.37
N PHE A 58 -2.38 15.59 -4.88
CA PHE A 58 -1.92 15.91 -3.52
C PHE A 58 -1.98 17.42 -3.26
N ASP A 59 -1.49 18.24 -4.21
CA ASP A 59 -1.46 19.70 -4.09
C ASP A 59 -2.87 20.31 -4.07
N ARG A 60 -3.84 19.71 -4.77
CA ARG A 60 -5.21 20.25 -4.90
C ARG A 60 -6.14 19.79 -3.78
N VAL A 61 -6.06 18.52 -3.39
CA VAL A 61 -7.07 17.88 -2.52
C VAL A 61 -6.53 17.64 -1.11
N GLY A 62 -5.22 17.76 -0.95
CA GLY A 62 -4.51 17.58 0.31
C GLY A 62 -4.22 16.12 0.66
N PRO A 63 -3.26 15.89 1.58
CA PRO A 63 -2.75 14.55 1.88
C PRO A 63 -3.80 13.60 2.47
N ARG A 64 -4.75 14.13 3.25
CA ARG A 64 -5.79 13.32 3.91
C ARG A 64 -6.65 12.55 2.91
N ASN A 65 -7.19 13.27 1.92
CA ASN A 65 -8.15 12.69 0.97
C ASN A 65 -7.45 11.80 -0.04
N VAL A 66 -6.27 12.22 -0.51
CA VAL A 66 -5.46 11.43 -1.46
C VAL A 66 -5.04 10.11 -0.84
N MET A 67 -4.56 10.14 0.40
CA MET A 67 -4.15 8.93 1.11
C MET A 67 -5.33 8.01 1.40
N ALA A 68 -6.45 8.56 1.89
CA ALA A 68 -7.65 7.77 2.14
C ALA A 68 -8.15 7.08 0.86
N ALA A 69 -8.16 7.79 -0.27
CA ALA A 69 -8.52 7.20 -1.56
C ALA A 69 -7.55 6.07 -1.97
N GLY A 70 -6.23 6.29 -1.83
CA GLY A 70 -5.21 5.27 -2.15
C GLY A 70 -5.37 4.01 -1.30
N ILE A 71 -5.55 4.16 0.03
CA ILE A 71 -5.74 3.02 0.93
C ILE A 71 -7.06 2.29 0.61
N LEU A 72 -8.15 3.02 0.37
CA LEU A 72 -9.43 2.42 -0.02
C LEU A 72 -9.35 1.65 -1.34
N MET A 73 -8.60 2.16 -2.33
CA MET A 73 -8.35 1.40 -3.57
C MET A 73 -7.64 0.09 -3.31
N VAL A 74 -6.66 0.07 -2.39
CA VAL A 74 -5.99 -1.18 -2.00
C VAL A 74 -6.96 -2.13 -1.29
N VAL A 75 -7.82 -1.63 -0.39
CA VAL A 75 -8.87 -2.44 0.26
C VAL A 75 -9.79 -3.09 -0.80
N ILE A 76 -10.31 -2.27 -1.73
CA ILE A 76 -11.17 -2.75 -2.82
C ILE A 76 -10.43 -3.79 -3.67
N GLY A 77 -9.17 -3.53 -4.02
CA GLY A 77 -8.34 -4.45 -4.77
C GLY A 77 -8.15 -5.79 -4.05
N LEU A 78 -7.83 -5.79 -2.76
CA LEU A 78 -7.65 -7.01 -1.96
C LEU A 78 -8.96 -7.83 -1.87
N VAL A 79 -10.07 -7.18 -1.59
CA VAL A 79 -11.38 -7.84 -1.57
C VAL A 79 -11.74 -8.40 -2.94
N SER A 80 -11.53 -7.64 -4.00
CA SER A 80 -11.80 -8.08 -5.38
C SER A 80 -10.93 -9.27 -5.78
N LEU A 81 -9.68 -9.32 -5.32
CA LEU A 81 -8.77 -10.42 -5.61
C LEU A 81 -9.27 -11.75 -5.00
N GLY A 82 -9.86 -11.71 -3.81
CA GLY A 82 -10.49 -12.87 -3.20
C GLY A 82 -11.84 -13.26 -3.82
N LEU A 83 -12.61 -12.26 -4.30
CA LEU A 83 -13.95 -12.52 -4.85
C LEU A 83 -13.94 -13.02 -6.30
N PHE A 84 -13.05 -12.47 -7.14
CA PHE A 84 -13.07 -12.73 -8.58
C PHE A 84 -11.92 -13.67 -8.99
N ALA A 85 -12.07 -14.96 -8.67
CA ALA A 85 -11.12 -16.02 -9.01
C ALA A 85 -11.18 -16.40 -10.50
N ASN A 86 -10.96 -15.42 -11.39
CA ASN A 86 -10.89 -15.63 -12.84
C ASN A 86 -9.87 -14.69 -13.48
N SER A 87 -9.46 -14.97 -14.72
CA SER A 87 -8.41 -14.22 -15.41
C SER A 87 -8.70 -12.71 -15.52
N PHE A 88 -9.93 -12.34 -15.82
CA PHE A 88 -10.30 -10.92 -15.93
C PHE A 88 -10.25 -10.21 -14.58
N GLY A 89 -10.85 -10.81 -13.54
CA GLY A 89 -10.83 -10.28 -12.17
C GLY A 89 -9.40 -10.14 -11.64
N PHE A 90 -8.57 -11.14 -11.83
CA PHE A 90 -7.18 -11.16 -11.42
C PHE A 90 -6.37 -9.99 -12.03
N HIS A 91 -6.48 -9.77 -13.35
CA HIS A 91 -5.72 -8.71 -14.02
C HIS A 91 -6.29 -7.31 -13.76
N SER A 92 -7.62 -7.16 -13.71
CA SER A 92 -8.24 -5.86 -13.38
C SER A 92 -7.91 -5.43 -11.94
N THR A 93 -7.87 -6.38 -11.02
CA THR A 93 -7.46 -6.12 -9.63
C THR A 93 -6.00 -5.65 -9.54
N ALA A 94 -5.10 -6.20 -10.36
CA ALA A 94 -3.71 -5.73 -10.43
C ALA A 94 -3.62 -4.22 -10.73
N LEU A 95 -4.46 -3.73 -11.64
CA LEU A 95 -4.50 -2.29 -11.96
C LEU A 95 -4.98 -1.46 -10.76
N ILE A 96 -6.06 -1.89 -10.10
CA ILE A 96 -6.62 -1.20 -8.92
C ILE A 96 -5.58 -1.12 -7.80
N LEU A 97 -4.94 -2.26 -7.48
CA LEU A 97 -3.87 -2.33 -6.49
C LEU A 97 -2.68 -1.46 -6.87
N GLY A 98 -2.28 -1.49 -8.15
CA GLY A 98 -1.19 -0.67 -8.66
C GLY A 98 -1.46 0.82 -8.48
N VAL A 99 -2.64 1.30 -8.84
CA VAL A 99 -3.03 2.70 -8.62
C VAL A 99 -3.03 3.04 -7.14
N GLY A 100 -3.59 2.21 -6.28
CA GLY A 100 -3.62 2.42 -4.83
C GLY A 100 -2.22 2.54 -4.23
N PHE A 101 -1.34 1.55 -4.44
CA PHE A 101 0.03 1.58 -3.93
C PHE A 101 0.87 2.70 -4.53
N GLY A 102 0.64 3.03 -5.80
CA GLY A 102 1.33 4.11 -6.48
C GLY A 102 0.96 5.51 -5.96
N ILE A 103 -0.22 5.68 -5.33
CA ILE A 103 -0.62 6.89 -4.61
C ILE A 103 -0.03 6.91 -3.20
N ILE A 104 -0.10 5.79 -2.46
CA ILE A 104 0.27 5.70 -1.04
C ILE A 104 1.74 6.05 -0.83
N SER A 105 2.66 5.40 -1.56
CA SER A 105 4.10 5.51 -1.31
C SER A 105 4.63 6.94 -1.48
N PRO A 106 4.40 7.67 -2.59
CA PRO A 106 4.90 9.03 -2.74
C PRO A 106 4.19 10.02 -1.80
N THR A 107 2.92 9.78 -1.47
CA THR A 107 2.18 10.63 -0.53
C THR A 107 2.78 10.58 0.87
N PHE A 108 3.07 9.38 1.39
CA PHE A 108 3.76 9.24 2.69
C PHE A 108 5.16 9.85 2.67
N GLN A 109 5.91 9.66 1.58
CA GLN A 109 7.24 10.23 1.45
C GLN A 109 7.22 11.76 1.43
N ALA A 110 6.25 12.36 0.72
CA ALA A 110 6.03 13.80 0.73
C ALA A 110 5.64 14.30 2.13
N MET A 111 4.71 13.63 2.80
CA MET A 111 4.33 13.94 4.18
C MET A 111 5.51 13.82 5.15
N ALA A 112 6.35 12.79 5.02
CA ALA A 112 7.51 12.59 5.88
C ALA A 112 8.53 13.73 5.77
N ASN A 113 8.78 14.23 4.55
CA ASN A 113 9.78 15.25 4.26
C ASN A 113 9.26 16.69 4.39
N ASN A 114 7.94 16.88 4.53
CA ASN A 114 7.36 18.22 4.62
C ASN A 114 7.87 18.95 5.87
N LYS A 115 8.28 20.22 5.72
CA LYS A 115 8.89 21.06 6.77
C LYS A 115 10.13 20.45 7.45
N ILE A 116 10.80 19.49 6.83
CA ILE A 116 12.07 18.93 7.34
C ILE A 116 13.24 19.69 6.72
N GLU A 117 14.16 20.13 7.58
CA GLU A 117 15.41 20.76 7.18
C GLU A 117 16.18 19.87 6.18
N PRO A 118 16.77 20.43 5.11
CA PRO A 118 17.49 19.64 4.10
C PRO A 118 18.54 18.69 4.69
N ALA A 119 19.27 19.11 5.71
CA ALA A 119 20.28 18.30 6.38
C ALA A 119 19.72 17.04 7.09
N LYS A 120 18.44 17.04 7.46
CA LYS A 120 17.77 15.92 8.16
C LYS A 120 17.00 15.00 7.23
N ARG A 121 16.76 15.38 5.97
CA ARG A 121 15.97 14.60 5.01
C ARG A 121 16.53 13.19 4.74
N GLY A 122 17.85 13.04 4.76
CA GLY A 122 18.50 11.74 4.63
C GLY A 122 18.06 10.76 5.73
N ALA A 123 18.12 11.20 6.99
CA ALA A 123 17.70 10.38 8.13
C ALA A 123 16.20 10.06 8.11
N VAL A 124 15.36 11.01 7.68
CA VAL A 124 13.91 10.81 7.52
C VAL A 124 13.62 9.76 6.44
N ASN A 125 14.30 9.86 5.30
CA ASN A 125 14.13 8.89 4.21
C ASN A 125 14.64 7.50 4.60
N SER A 126 15.75 7.39 5.32
CA SER A 126 16.24 6.10 5.85
C SER A 126 15.21 5.48 6.80
N THR A 127 14.64 6.26 7.72
CA THR A 127 13.57 5.78 8.61
C THR A 127 12.36 5.32 7.80
N TYR A 128 11.92 6.11 6.83
CA TYR A 128 10.81 5.76 5.95
C TYR A 128 11.04 4.41 5.25
N LEU A 129 12.21 4.23 4.62
CA LEU A 129 12.55 3.02 3.89
C LEU A 129 12.67 1.80 4.82
N THR A 130 13.26 1.97 6.02
CA THR A 130 13.33 0.88 7.01
C THR A 130 11.95 0.36 7.37
N PHE A 131 11.00 1.24 7.66
CA PHE A 131 9.63 0.83 7.99
C PHE A 131 8.88 0.28 6.78
N PHE A 132 9.13 0.82 5.58
CA PHE A 132 8.60 0.30 4.33
C PHE A 132 9.05 -1.15 4.12
N ASP A 133 10.37 -1.41 4.14
CA ASP A 133 10.95 -2.73 3.91
C ASP A 133 10.56 -3.71 5.03
N THR A 134 10.49 -3.24 6.28
CA THR A 134 10.00 -4.05 7.40
C THR A 134 8.55 -4.48 7.16
N GLY A 135 7.68 -3.60 6.71
CA GLY A 135 6.30 -3.93 6.37
C GLY A 135 6.20 -4.96 5.26
N VAL A 136 6.99 -4.78 4.19
CA VAL A 136 7.08 -5.75 3.07
C VAL A 136 7.55 -7.12 3.58
N GLY A 137 8.65 -7.16 4.36
CA GLY A 137 9.19 -8.41 4.90
C GLY A 137 8.21 -9.15 5.83
N ILE A 138 7.56 -8.43 6.74
CA ILE A 138 6.50 -8.97 7.60
C ILE A 138 5.36 -9.54 6.74
N GLY A 139 4.96 -8.81 5.69
CA GLY A 139 3.92 -9.26 4.77
C GLY A 139 4.26 -10.56 4.06
N MET A 140 5.49 -10.69 3.55
CA MET A 140 5.96 -11.93 2.92
C MET A 140 5.84 -13.13 3.87
N LEU A 141 6.27 -12.96 5.13
CA LEU A 141 6.22 -14.04 6.13
C LEU A 141 4.78 -14.40 6.53
N ILE A 142 3.96 -13.38 6.84
CA ILE A 142 2.56 -13.58 7.26
C ILE A 142 1.75 -14.25 6.14
N PHE A 143 1.88 -13.79 4.91
CA PHE A 143 1.14 -14.36 3.79
C PHE A 143 1.53 -15.80 3.51
N GLY A 144 2.84 -16.15 3.60
CA GLY A 144 3.29 -17.53 3.44
C GLY A 144 2.60 -18.49 4.41
N VAL A 145 2.50 -18.10 5.69
CA VAL A 145 1.83 -18.90 6.71
C VAL A 145 0.31 -18.91 6.53
N LEU A 146 -0.30 -17.75 6.23
CA LEU A 146 -1.76 -17.67 6.11
C LEU A 146 -2.28 -18.44 4.89
N PHE A 147 -1.57 -18.42 3.75
CA PHE A 147 -1.99 -19.18 2.58
C PHE A 147 -2.06 -20.69 2.84
N GLU A 148 -1.12 -21.22 3.63
CA GLU A 148 -1.14 -22.63 4.03
C GLU A 148 -2.26 -22.95 5.02
N LEU A 149 -2.60 -22.02 5.92
CA LEU A 149 -3.56 -22.26 6.98
C LEU A 149 -5.03 -22.04 6.56
N VAL A 150 -5.30 -20.99 5.80
CA VAL A 150 -6.68 -20.54 5.50
C VAL A 150 -6.97 -20.40 4.01
N GLY A 151 -5.96 -20.52 3.15
CA GLY A 151 -6.11 -20.36 1.70
C GLY A 151 -5.91 -18.93 1.21
N TYR A 152 -5.93 -18.75 -0.13
CA TYR A 152 -5.58 -17.47 -0.75
C TYR A 152 -6.67 -16.40 -0.58
N ALA A 153 -7.93 -16.75 -0.83
CA ALA A 153 -9.04 -15.79 -0.77
C ALA A 153 -9.19 -15.19 0.63
N GLU A 154 -9.17 -16.04 1.65
CA GLU A 154 -9.27 -15.67 3.06
C GLU A 154 -8.09 -14.78 3.49
N THR A 155 -6.88 -15.09 3.01
CA THR A 155 -5.69 -14.28 3.27
C THR A 155 -5.82 -12.88 2.67
N PHE A 156 -6.39 -12.73 1.47
CA PHE A 156 -6.65 -11.41 0.89
C PHE A 156 -7.71 -10.64 1.68
N TYR A 157 -8.76 -11.30 2.19
CA TYR A 157 -9.74 -10.65 3.06
C TYR A 157 -9.12 -10.20 4.38
N LEU A 158 -8.30 -11.03 5.03
CA LEU A 158 -7.59 -10.64 6.25
C LEU A 158 -6.64 -9.46 5.98
N SER A 159 -6.00 -9.44 4.82
CA SER A 159 -5.13 -8.33 4.40
C SER A 159 -5.90 -7.04 4.16
N SER A 160 -7.14 -7.13 3.67
CA SER A 160 -8.01 -5.96 3.55
C SER A 160 -8.37 -5.37 4.92
N VAL A 161 -8.53 -6.22 5.95
CA VAL A 161 -8.73 -5.76 7.33
C VAL A 161 -7.50 -5.01 7.85
N ILE A 162 -6.28 -5.51 7.58
CA ILE A 162 -5.03 -4.80 7.92
C ILE A 162 -5.00 -3.41 7.26
N GLN A 163 -5.43 -3.32 6.00
CA GLN A 163 -5.48 -2.05 5.27
C GLN A 163 -6.54 -1.09 5.84
N ILE A 164 -7.68 -1.60 6.29
CA ILE A 164 -8.71 -0.81 6.99
C ILE A 164 -8.14 -0.28 8.32
N VAL A 165 -7.43 -1.11 9.09
CA VAL A 165 -6.74 -0.67 10.31
C VAL A 165 -5.71 0.42 9.99
N ALA A 166 -4.93 0.26 8.92
CA ALA A 166 -3.98 1.30 8.47
C ALA A 166 -4.69 2.62 8.13
N LEU A 167 -5.87 2.57 7.49
CA LEU A 167 -6.69 3.76 7.22
C LEU A 167 -7.17 4.42 8.52
N ILE A 168 -7.66 3.65 9.46
CA ILE A 168 -8.11 4.17 10.77
C ILE A 168 -6.94 4.82 11.50
N VAL A 169 -5.78 4.16 11.59
CA VAL A 169 -4.56 4.71 12.19
C VAL A 169 -4.12 5.98 11.45
N PHE A 170 -4.23 6.01 10.13
CA PHE A 170 -3.93 7.20 9.35
C PHE A 170 -4.82 8.38 9.74
N LEU A 171 -6.13 8.17 9.78
CA LEU A 171 -7.11 9.25 10.02
C LEU A 171 -7.09 9.76 11.47
N ILE A 172 -6.93 8.86 12.46
CA ILE A 172 -7.07 9.18 13.89
C ILE A 172 -5.73 9.55 14.53
N TYR A 173 -4.62 8.96 14.07
CA TYR A 173 -3.32 9.13 14.72
C TYR A 173 -2.31 9.89 13.85
N THR A 174 -2.10 9.44 12.59
CA THR A 174 -1.07 10.00 11.73
C THR A 174 -1.42 11.40 11.26
N MET A 175 -2.64 11.60 10.78
CA MET A 175 -3.08 12.87 10.20
C MET A 175 -3.16 14.02 11.22
N PRO A 176 -3.73 13.84 12.43
CA PRO A 176 -3.70 14.88 13.45
C PRO A 176 -2.27 15.29 13.86
N LYS A 177 -1.36 14.33 14.04
CA LYS A 177 0.04 14.63 14.38
C LYS A 177 0.80 15.31 13.24
N TYR A 178 0.49 14.93 12.00
CA TYR A 178 1.02 15.61 10.83
C TYR A 178 0.56 17.07 10.78
N ASN A 179 -0.73 17.33 10.96
CA ASN A 179 -1.28 18.70 10.95
C ASN A 179 -0.70 19.56 12.08
N ALA A 180 -0.57 19.02 13.29
CA ALA A 180 0.07 19.72 14.41
C ALA A 180 1.50 20.15 14.05
N ARG A 181 2.29 19.22 13.45
CA ARG A 181 3.66 19.50 13.01
C ARG A 181 3.75 20.60 11.95
N ILE A 182 2.82 20.68 11.00
CA ILE A 182 2.86 21.70 9.96
C ILE A 182 2.28 23.04 10.40
N ALA A 183 1.61 23.10 11.55
CA ALA A 183 1.12 24.33 12.15
C ALA A 183 2.20 25.07 12.98
N GLU A 184 3.21 24.34 13.47
CA GLU A 184 4.44 24.87 14.10
C GLU A 184 5.39 25.49 13.05
#